data_31e4bf8963b90ed7b0472cc5ca127206
#
_entry.id   31e4bf8963b90ed7b0472cc5ca127206
#
_cell.length_a   1.000
_cell.length_b   1.000
_cell.length_c   1.000
_cell.angle_alpha   90.00
_cell.angle_beta   90.00
_cell.angle_gamma   90.00
#
_symmetry.space_group_name_H-M   'P 1'
#
loop_
_entity.id
_entity.type
_entity.pdbx_description
1 polymer ?
#
loop_
_entity_poly.entity_id
_entity_poly.type
_entity_poly.pdbx_seq_one_letter_code
_entity_poly.pdbx_strand_id
1 'polypeptide(L)'
;MLKILIDLIGAFLGLILTLPVIILAILFILTFDRQNPIFIQSRLGKSKQIFQIIKLRTMKNNQITMLGNILRKTGIDEIPQLLNILFLQMSFVGPRPLTQTDIERLGWNDTYHATRWNSRPGITGLAQLSPICHKKMSWFLDQKYINCQNILLDLKIILSSIAVLIVGKKKAVQWMHSNRNHAGTR
;
A
#
# COMPACT_ATOMS: atom_id res chain seq x y z
N MET A 1 -1.34 -0.95 20.80
CA MET A 1 -0.04 -1.61 21.00
C MET A 1 0.07 -2.91 20.18
N LEU A 2 -0.88 -3.84 20.28
CA LEU A 2 -0.83 -5.15 19.60
C LEU A 2 -0.64 -5.05 18.06
N LYS A 3 -1.35 -4.14 17.37
CA LYS A 3 -1.17 -3.90 15.92
C LYS A 3 0.27 -3.53 15.55
N ILE A 4 0.90 -2.67 16.33
CA ILE A 4 2.30 -2.26 16.08
C ILE A 4 3.24 -3.45 16.18
N LEU A 5 3.05 -4.29 17.18
CA LEU A 5 3.87 -5.48 17.37
C LEU A 5 3.71 -6.46 16.19
N ILE A 6 2.47 -6.68 15.75
CA ILE A 6 2.17 -7.53 14.58
C ILE A 6 2.81 -6.93 13.31
N ASP A 7 2.69 -5.62 13.11
CA ASP A 7 3.31 -4.92 11.98
C ASP A 7 4.85 -5.12 11.99
N LEU A 8 5.50 -4.93 13.14
CA LEU A 8 6.95 -5.07 13.27
C LEU A 8 7.43 -6.50 13.02
N ILE A 9 6.79 -7.48 13.67
CA ILE A 9 7.14 -8.90 13.50
C ILE A 9 6.91 -9.33 12.05
N GLY A 10 5.75 -8.99 11.49
CA GLY A 10 5.41 -9.32 10.11
C GLY A 10 6.36 -8.66 9.10
N ALA A 11 6.73 -7.40 9.31
CA ALA A 11 7.66 -6.70 8.44
C ALA A 11 9.08 -7.28 8.51
N PHE A 12 9.55 -7.63 9.71
CA PHE A 12 10.85 -8.27 9.91
C PHE A 12 10.92 -9.63 9.22
N LEU A 13 9.95 -10.50 9.47
CA LEU A 13 9.86 -11.81 8.83
C LEU A 13 9.66 -11.68 7.32
N GLY A 14 8.82 -10.75 6.88
CA GLY A 14 8.58 -10.46 5.47
C GLY A 14 9.85 -10.03 4.74
N LEU A 15 10.68 -9.18 5.34
CA LEU A 15 11.98 -8.78 4.76
C LEU A 15 12.93 -9.96 4.64
N ILE A 16 13.06 -10.80 5.66
CA ILE A 16 13.93 -11.99 5.59
C ILE A 16 13.49 -12.91 4.47
N LEU A 17 12.19 -13.22 4.38
CA LEU A 17 11.63 -14.12 3.37
C LEU A 17 11.74 -13.56 1.95
N THR A 18 11.61 -12.24 1.78
CA THR A 18 11.63 -11.61 0.46
C THR A 18 12.99 -11.07 0.06
N LEU A 19 14.00 -11.12 0.94
CA LEU A 19 15.36 -10.65 0.67
C LEU A 19 15.96 -11.22 -0.63
N PRO A 20 15.89 -12.53 -0.91
CA PRO A 20 16.39 -13.08 -2.18
C PRO A 20 15.71 -12.45 -3.39
N VAL A 21 14.39 -12.23 -3.33
CA VAL A 21 13.61 -11.62 -4.42
C VAL A 21 14.00 -10.16 -4.62
N ILE A 22 14.22 -9.41 -3.53
CA ILE A 22 14.69 -8.02 -3.60
C ILE A 22 16.06 -7.95 -4.26
N ILE A 23 17.01 -8.82 -3.85
CA ILE A 23 18.36 -8.87 -4.41
C ILE A 23 18.31 -9.17 -5.91
N LEU A 24 17.55 -10.16 -6.32
CA LEU A 24 17.37 -10.50 -7.75
C LEU A 24 16.76 -9.32 -8.52
N ALA A 25 15.72 -8.68 -8.00
CA ALA A 25 15.12 -7.52 -8.65
C ALA A 25 16.11 -6.35 -8.76
N ILE A 26 16.92 -6.08 -7.74
CA ILE A 26 18.00 -5.08 -7.77
C ILE A 26 19.00 -5.40 -8.87
N LEU A 27 19.49 -6.65 -8.94
CA LEU A 27 20.43 -7.07 -9.97
C LEU A 27 19.85 -6.91 -11.38
N PHE A 28 18.58 -7.27 -11.60
CA PHE A 28 17.91 -7.08 -12.88
C PHE A 28 17.76 -5.61 -13.26
N ILE A 29 17.41 -4.72 -12.31
CA ILE A 29 17.34 -3.27 -12.58
C ILE A 29 18.71 -2.71 -12.94
N LEU A 30 19.77 -3.11 -12.24
CA LEU A 30 21.13 -2.67 -12.52
C LEU A 30 21.63 -3.14 -13.90
N THR A 31 21.35 -4.39 -14.28
CA THR A 31 21.84 -4.99 -15.51
C THR A 31 21.01 -4.59 -16.74
N PHE A 32 19.69 -4.68 -16.69
CA PHE A 32 18.80 -4.44 -17.82
C PHE A 32 18.40 -2.97 -17.96
N ASP A 33 17.94 -2.35 -16.87
CA ASP A 33 17.52 -0.93 -16.92
C ASP A 33 18.69 0.04 -16.80
N ARG A 34 19.86 -0.43 -16.27
CA ARG A 34 21.09 0.36 -16.08
C ARG A 34 20.83 1.67 -15.35
N GLN A 35 20.18 1.59 -14.19
CA GLN A 35 19.84 2.75 -13.37
C GLN A 35 19.91 2.40 -11.87
N ASN A 36 19.85 3.43 -11.01
CA ASN A 36 19.77 3.21 -9.56
C ASN A 36 18.48 2.41 -9.24
N PRO A 37 18.58 1.22 -8.61
CA PRO A 37 17.45 0.35 -8.35
C PRO A 37 16.51 0.89 -7.27
N ILE A 38 16.96 1.79 -6.41
CA ILE A 38 16.16 2.33 -5.32
C ILE A 38 15.52 3.64 -5.74
N PHE A 39 14.23 3.75 -5.47
CA PHE A 39 13.43 4.95 -5.63
C PHE A 39 12.97 5.43 -4.26
N ILE A 40 13.23 6.69 -3.95
CA ILE A 40 12.86 7.34 -2.70
C ILE A 40 12.00 8.55 -3.02
N GLN A 41 10.89 8.73 -2.27
CA GLN A 41 9.99 9.87 -2.44
C GLN A 41 9.40 10.30 -1.11
N SER A 42 9.34 11.62 -0.88
CA SER A 42 8.69 12.19 0.30
C SER A 42 7.18 11.93 0.28
N ARG A 43 6.66 11.47 1.41
CA ARG A 43 5.24 11.23 1.65
C ARG A 43 4.84 11.77 3.01
N LEU A 44 3.55 11.99 3.19
CA LEU A 44 2.97 12.39 4.47
C LEU A 44 2.41 11.17 5.19
N GLY A 45 2.88 10.98 6.41
CA GLY A 45 2.50 9.92 7.32
C GLY A 45 1.50 10.38 8.39
N LYS A 46 1.51 9.68 9.52
CA LYS A 46 0.71 10.04 10.70
C LYS A 46 1.06 11.45 11.16
N SER A 47 0.03 12.21 11.58
CA SER A 47 0.17 13.62 12.01
C SER A 47 0.85 14.53 10.98
N LYS A 48 0.72 14.20 9.68
CA LYS A 48 1.37 14.89 8.54
C LYS A 48 2.90 14.92 8.61
N GLN A 49 3.52 14.05 9.39
CA GLN A 49 4.98 13.95 9.43
C GLN A 49 5.50 13.46 8.08
N ILE A 50 6.51 14.16 7.56
CA ILE A 50 7.15 13.78 6.29
C ILE A 50 8.06 12.57 6.54
N PHE A 51 7.95 11.56 5.69
CA PHE A 51 8.86 10.42 5.66
C PHE A 51 9.24 10.06 4.23
N GLN A 52 10.30 9.29 4.06
CA GLN A 52 10.79 8.83 2.77
C GLN A 52 10.27 7.41 2.50
N ILE A 53 9.36 7.28 1.53
CA ILE A 53 8.93 5.95 1.09
C ILE A 53 10.02 5.31 0.25
N ILE A 54 10.31 4.03 0.49
CA ILE A 54 11.37 3.27 -0.20
C ILE A 54 10.71 2.25 -1.13
N LYS A 55 11.08 2.27 -2.41
CA LYS A 55 10.58 1.34 -3.44
C LYS A 55 11.70 0.90 -4.38
N LEU A 56 11.46 -0.17 -5.15
CA LEU A 56 12.29 -0.44 -6.31
C LEU A 56 11.88 0.50 -7.46
N ARG A 57 12.89 0.95 -8.21
CA ARG A 57 12.67 1.82 -9.35
C ARG A 57 12.09 1.03 -10.53
N THR A 58 10.99 1.51 -11.07
CA THR A 58 10.23 0.86 -12.14
C THR A 58 10.09 1.76 -13.39
N MET A 59 10.68 2.96 -13.36
CA MET A 59 10.58 3.93 -14.44
C MET A 59 11.96 4.46 -14.81
N LYS A 60 12.16 4.73 -16.11
CA LYS A 60 13.32 5.41 -16.68
C LYS A 60 12.82 6.48 -17.64
N ASN A 61 13.33 7.72 -17.54
CA ASN A 61 12.91 8.86 -18.37
C ASN A 61 11.37 9.04 -18.41
N ASN A 62 10.71 8.98 -17.25
CA ASN A 62 9.26 9.08 -17.07
C ASN A 62 8.42 7.97 -17.76
N GLN A 63 9.06 6.90 -18.27
CA GLN A 63 8.39 5.75 -18.84
C GLN A 63 8.58 4.51 -17.97
N ILE A 64 7.54 3.67 -17.88
CA ILE A 64 7.63 2.40 -17.17
C ILE A 64 8.47 1.45 -18.00
N THR A 65 9.55 0.88 -17.40
CA THR A 65 10.38 -0.13 -18.09
C THR A 65 9.64 -1.46 -18.21
N MET A 66 10.07 -2.33 -19.10
CA MET A 66 9.50 -3.69 -19.24
C MET A 66 9.57 -4.46 -17.92
N LEU A 67 10.74 -4.43 -17.27
CA LEU A 67 10.93 -5.02 -15.94
C LEU A 67 10.07 -4.32 -14.89
N GLY A 68 10.01 -2.98 -14.90
CA GLY A 68 9.20 -2.19 -14.01
C GLY A 68 7.71 -2.53 -14.09
N ASN A 69 7.20 -2.88 -15.27
CA ASN A 69 5.81 -3.34 -15.43
C ASN A 69 5.55 -4.67 -14.72
N ILE A 70 6.52 -5.61 -14.79
CA ILE A 70 6.45 -6.89 -14.07
C ILE A 70 6.46 -6.63 -12.55
N LEU A 71 7.42 -5.83 -12.05
CA LEU A 71 7.55 -5.52 -10.64
C LEU A 71 6.28 -4.88 -10.07
N ARG A 72 5.65 -3.94 -10.81
CA ARG A 72 4.38 -3.30 -10.42
C ARG A 72 3.20 -4.28 -10.41
N LYS A 73 3.10 -5.16 -11.40
CA LYS A 73 2.02 -6.16 -11.47
C LYS A 73 2.09 -7.18 -10.34
N THR A 74 3.29 -7.51 -9.90
CA THR A 74 3.54 -8.47 -8.80
C THR A 74 3.61 -7.81 -7.44
N GLY A 75 3.68 -6.47 -7.37
CA GLY A 75 3.84 -5.73 -6.12
C GLY A 75 5.25 -5.82 -5.52
N ILE A 76 6.21 -6.43 -6.23
CA ILE A 76 7.60 -6.60 -5.77
C ILE A 76 8.28 -5.23 -5.57
N ASP A 77 7.92 -4.23 -6.37
CA ASP A 77 8.47 -2.87 -6.24
C ASP A 77 8.12 -2.21 -4.89
N GLU A 78 7.08 -2.66 -4.21
CA GLU A 78 6.66 -2.12 -2.93
C GLU A 78 7.23 -2.87 -1.71
N ILE A 79 7.88 -4.03 -1.89
CA ILE A 79 8.45 -4.82 -0.79
C ILE A 79 9.43 -4.01 0.08
N PRO A 80 10.31 -3.12 -0.45
CA PRO A 80 11.19 -2.32 0.39
C PRO A 80 10.46 -1.40 1.39
N GLN A 81 9.17 -1.13 1.21
CA GLN A 81 8.38 -0.38 2.20
C GLN A 81 8.23 -1.12 3.54
N LEU A 82 8.54 -2.42 3.61
CA LEU A 82 8.65 -3.15 4.88
C LEU A 82 9.67 -2.48 5.83
N LEU A 83 10.72 -1.84 5.30
CA LEU A 83 11.63 -1.00 6.09
C LEU A 83 10.90 0.20 6.71
N ASN A 84 10.00 0.84 5.96
CA ASN A 84 9.20 1.95 6.50
C ASN A 84 8.27 1.48 7.63
N ILE A 85 7.81 0.22 7.61
CA ILE A 85 7.04 -0.35 8.72
C ILE A 85 7.95 -0.55 9.94
N LEU A 86 9.16 -1.10 9.76
CA LEU A 86 10.13 -1.28 10.86
C LEU A 86 10.54 0.06 11.49
N PHE A 87 10.63 1.13 10.69
CA PHE A 87 10.87 2.49 11.18
C PHE A 87 9.61 3.16 11.76
N LEU A 88 8.51 2.44 11.92
CA LEU A 88 7.23 2.92 12.47
C LEU A 88 6.60 4.09 11.67
N GLN A 89 7.02 4.31 10.44
CA GLN A 89 6.51 5.32 9.52
C GLN A 89 5.24 4.85 8.82
N MET A 90 5.12 3.53 8.59
CA MET A 90 4.01 2.87 7.91
C MET A 90 3.45 1.70 8.74
N SER A 91 2.39 1.10 8.25
CA SER A 91 1.75 -0.13 8.70
C SER A 91 1.48 -1.02 7.48
N PHE A 92 1.20 -2.31 7.66
CA PHE A 92 0.70 -3.13 6.55
C PHE A 92 -0.61 -2.56 6.01
N VAL A 93 -1.53 -2.20 6.91
CA VAL A 93 -2.86 -1.72 6.53
C VAL A 93 -3.08 -0.30 7.06
N GLY A 94 -3.49 0.58 6.14
CA GLY A 94 -3.79 1.98 6.46
C GLY A 94 -4.18 2.78 5.21
N PRO A 95 -4.49 4.08 5.37
CA PRO A 95 -4.68 5.00 4.25
C PRO A 95 -3.44 5.04 3.35
N ARG A 96 -3.63 5.23 2.03
CA ARG A 96 -2.50 5.33 1.08
C ARG A 96 -1.60 6.53 1.43
N PRO A 97 -0.25 6.38 1.50
CA PRO A 97 0.63 7.52 1.70
C PRO A 97 0.57 8.49 0.50
N LEU A 98 0.28 9.76 0.75
CA LEU A 98 0.11 10.80 -0.26
C LEU A 98 1.31 11.75 -0.27
N THR A 99 1.61 12.33 -1.43
CA THR A 99 2.53 13.47 -1.55
C THR A 99 1.83 14.76 -1.13
N GLN A 100 2.58 15.82 -0.86
CA GLN A 100 2.01 17.14 -0.64
C GLN A 100 1.18 17.61 -1.84
N THR A 101 1.67 17.38 -3.05
CA THR A 101 0.96 17.72 -4.30
C THR A 101 -0.33 16.91 -4.49
N ASP A 102 -0.36 15.63 -4.05
CA ASP A 102 -1.60 14.84 -4.06
C ASP A 102 -2.65 15.46 -3.13
N ILE A 103 -2.25 15.92 -1.95
CA ILE A 103 -3.16 16.51 -0.96
C ILE A 103 -3.75 17.82 -1.49
N GLU A 104 -2.93 18.67 -2.09
CA GLU A 104 -3.36 19.92 -2.71
C GLU A 104 -4.34 19.66 -3.86
N ARG A 105 -4.00 18.73 -4.77
CA ARG A 105 -4.89 18.32 -5.87
C ARG A 105 -6.22 17.74 -5.39
N LEU A 106 -6.22 16.99 -4.29
CA LEU A 106 -7.42 16.41 -3.70
C LEU A 106 -8.23 17.43 -2.88
N GLY A 107 -7.61 18.54 -2.46
CA GLY A 107 -8.22 19.52 -1.57
C GLY A 107 -8.36 19.00 -0.13
N TRP A 108 -7.43 18.16 0.34
CA TRP A 108 -7.50 17.53 1.66
C TRP A 108 -6.64 18.20 2.73
N ASN A 109 -6.44 19.51 2.60
CA ASN A 109 -5.71 20.32 3.58
C ASN A 109 -6.57 20.86 4.72
N ASP A 110 -7.89 20.80 4.59
CA ASP A 110 -8.86 21.34 5.54
C ASP A 110 -9.00 20.49 6.82
N THR A 111 -9.72 21.04 7.77
CA THR A 111 -10.01 20.38 9.05
C THR A 111 -10.92 19.17 8.92
N TYR A 112 -11.80 19.15 7.91
CA TYR A 112 -12.68 18.00 7.63
C TYR A 112 -11.89 16.73 7.29
N HIS A 113 -10.75 16.87 6.60
CA HIS A 113 -9.88 15.74 6.23
C HIS A 113 -8.80 15.44 7.29
N ALA A 114 -8.77 16.16 8.43
CA ALA A 114 -7.72 16.02 9.44
C ALA A 114 -7.66 14.63 10.08
N THR A 115 -8.80 13.96 10.25
CA THR A 115 -8.89 12.63 10.88
C THR A 115 -8.10 11.54 10.14
N ARG A 116 -7.85 11.73 8.83
CA ARG A 116 -7.03 10.81 8.03
C ARG A 116 -5.60 10.66 8.58
N TRP A 117 -5.09 11.70 9.18
CA TRP A 117 -3.72 11.76 9.70
C TRP A 117 -3.55 11.15 11.09
N ASN A 118 -4.64 10.64 11.69
CA ASN A 118 -4.58 9.93 12.97
C ASN A 118 -4.05 8.50 12.85
N SER A 119 -4.01 7.95 11.62
CA SER A 119 -3.50 6.60 11.36
C SER A 119 -2.19 6.64 10.58
N ARG A 120 -1.35 5.61 10.77
CA ARG A 120 -0.19 5.40 9.90
C ARG A 120 -0.66 5.01 8.50
N PRO A 121 0.01 5.49 7.44
CA PRO A 121 -0.27 5.04 6.09
C PRO A 121 0.07 3.55 5.93
N GLY A 122 -0.65 2.87 5.05
CA GLY A 122 -0.49 1.44 4.79
C GLY A 122 0.13 1.15 3.43
N ILE A 123 0.81 -0.02 3.33
CA ILE A 123 1.16 -0.62 2.04
C ILE A 123 -0.12 -0.96 1.29
N THR A 124 -1.10 -1.53 2.00
CA THR A 124 -2.46 -1.73 1.50
C THR A 124 -3.49 -1.03 2.35
N GLY A 125 -4.75 -0.95 1.87
CA GLY A 125 -5.83 -0.31 2.60
C GLY A 125 -7.18 -0.46 1.90
N LEU A 126 -8.23 -0.16 2.63
CA LEU A 126 -9.60 -0.35 2.14
C LEU A 126 -9.90 0.47 0.87
N ALA A 127 -9.38 1.70 0.80
CA ALA A 127 -9.52 2.55 -0.38
C ALA A 127 -8.75 2.01 -1.59
N GLN A 128 -7.59 1.37 -1.38
CA GLN A 128 -6.77 0.80 -2.44
C GLN A 128 -7.41 -0.44 -3.08
N LEU A 129 -8.19 -1.20 -2.30
CA LEU A 129 -8.96 -2.36 -2.78
C LEU A 129 -10.20 -1.98 -3.57
N SER A 130 -10.71 -0.75 -3.41
CA SER A 130 -11.92 -0.29 -4.12
C SER A 130 -11.69 -0.27 -5.64
N PRO A 131 -12.64 -0.78 -6.44
CA PRO A 131 -12.60 -0.63 -7.90
C PRO A 131 -12.87 0.82 -8.34
N ILE A 132 -13.50 1.61 -7.46
CA ILE A 132 -13.90 2.99 -7.73
C ILE A 132 -12.76 3.93 -7.28
N CYS A 133 -12.03 4.48 -8.24
CA CYS A 133 -10.93 5.41 -8.01
C CYS A 133 -11.42 6.88 -8.01
N HIS A 134 -12.39 7.22 -7.15
CA HIS A 134 -12.89 8.59 -7.00
C HIS A 134 -12.52 9.16 -5.64
N LYS A 135 -12.15 10.47 -5.60
CA LYS A 135 -11.66 11.12 -4.37
C LYS A 135 -12.61 10.98 -3.17
N LYS A 136 -13.92 11.18 -3.37
CA LYS A 136 -14.93 11.03 -2.32
C LYS A 136 -15.00 9.60 -1.78
N MET A 137 -14.92 8.59 -2.67
CA MET A 137 -14.94 7.19 -2.26
C MET A 137 -13.65 6.81 -1.51
N SER A 138 -12.49 7.27 -1.98
CA SER A 138 -11.22 7.05 -1.28
C SER A 138 -11.25 7.65 0.13
N TRP A 139 -11.75 8.88 0.26
CA TRP A 139 -11.95 9.52 1.55
C TRP A 139 -12.88 8.71 2.46
N PHE A 140 -14.06 8.35 1.97
CA PHE A 140 -15.05 7.58 2.73
C PHE A 140 -14.46 6.24 3.24
N LEU A 141 -13.72 5.52 2.38
CA LEU A 141 -13.12 4.24 2.74
C LEU A 141 -11.95 4.39 3.72
N ASP A 142 -11.14 5.45 3.58
CA ASP A 142 -10.09 5.77 4.55
C ASP A 142 -10.69 6.09 5.93
N GLN A 143 -11.78 6.89 5.99
CA GLN A 143 -12.50 7.18 7.24
C GLN A 143 -13.12 5.92 7.84
N LYS A 144 -13.78 5.10 7.02
CA LYS A 144 -14.36 3.84 7.48
C LYS A 144 -13.31 2.94 8.10
N TYR A 145 -12.13 2.84 7.47
CA TYR A 145 -11.03 2.08 8.02
C TYR A 145 -10.56 2.65 9.37
N ILE A 146 -10.31 3.96 9.46
CA ILE A 146 -9.82 4.62 10.67
C ILE A 146 -10.76 4.41 11.85
N ASN A 147 -12.08 4.52 11.62
CA ASN A 147 -13.09 4.38 12.66
C ASN A 147 -13.32 2.92 13.10
N CYS A 148 -13.08 1.94 12.22
CA CYS A 148 -13.38 0.52 12.47
C CYS A 148 -12.11 -0.35 12.53
N GLN A 149 -10.92 0.26 12.58
CA GLN A 149 -9.66 -0.49 12.52
C GLN A 149 -9.56 -1.51 13.66
N ASN A 150 -9.33 -2.76 13.29
CA ASN A 150 -9.05 -3.86 14.19
C ASN A 150 -8.26 -4.94 13.44
N ILE A 151 -7.66 -5.88 14.17
CA ILE A 151 -6.77 -6.90 13.61
C ILE A 151 -7.50 -7.79 12.60
N LEU A 152 -8.77 -8.14 12.83
CA LEU A 152 -9.55 -8.97 11.91
C LEU A 152 -9.80 -8.24 10.57
N LEU A 153 -10.08 -6.93 10.63
CA LEU A 153 -10.23 -6.10 9.43
C LEU A 153 -8.91 -6.01 8.68
N ASP A 154 -7.79 -5.79 9.39
CA ASP A 154 -6.47 -5.74 8.79
C ASP A 154 -6.14 -7.05 8.06
N LEU A 155 -6.37 -8.20 8.70
CA LEU A 155 -6.17 -9.50 8.10
C LEU A 155 -7.03 -9.70 6.83
N LYS A 156 -8.31 -9.32 6.88
CA LYS A 156 -9.20 -9.36 5.70
C LYS A 156 -8.67 -8.49 4.55
N ILE A 157 -8.18 -7.29 4.85
CA ILE A 157 -7.63 -6.37 3.85
C ILE A 157 -6.35 -6.96 3.25
N ILE A 158 -5.45 -7.54 4.05
CA ILE A 158 -4.22 -8.18 3.58
C ILE A 158 -4.56 -9.36 2.64
N LEU A 159 -5.43 -10.26 3.08
CA LEU A 159 -5.85 -11.41 2.26
C LEU A 159 -6.52 -10.97 0.95
N SER A 160 -7.38 -9.94 1.01
CA SER A 160 -7.99 -9.37 -0.19
C SER A 160 -6.96 -8.74 -1.12
N SER A 161 -5.92 -8.11 -0.59
CA SER A 161 -4.84 -7.51 -1.39
C SER A 161 -4.02 -8.59 -2.12
N ILE A 162 -3.72 -9.69 -1.44
CA ILE A 162 -3.06 -10.85 -2.06
C ILE A 162 -3.94 -11.43 -3.16
N ALA A 163 -5.24 -11.60 -2.91
CA ALA A 163 -6.16 -12.07 -3.94
C ALA A 163 -6.20 -11.13 -5.16
N VAL A 164 -6.19 -9.82 -4.94
CA VAL A 164 -6.13 -8.81 -6.03
C VAL A 164 -4.85 -8.95 -6.85
N LEU A 165 -3.71 -9.23 -6.23
CA LEU A 165 -2.45 -9.45 -6.95
C LEU A 165 -2.49 -10.71 -7.84
N ILE A 166 -3.16 -11.78 -7.38
CA ILE A 166 -3.22 -13.06 -8.09
C ILE A 166 -4.27 -13.03 -9.22
N VAL A 167 -5.51 -12.64 -8.91
CA VAL A 167 -6.65 -12.73 -9.86
C VAL A 167 -6.98 -11.41 -10.55
N GLY A 168 -6.35 -10.33 -10.16
CA GLY A 168 -6.62 -8.98 -10.66
C GLY A 168 -7.81 -8.30 -9.97
N LYS A 169 -7.77 -6.96 -9.93
CA LYS A 169 -8.70 -6.14 -9.14
C LYS A 169 -10.18 -6.35 -9.50
N LYS A 170 -10.51 -6.44 -10.80
CA LYS A 170 -11.91 -6.62 -11.25
C LYS A 170 -12.51 -7.94 -10.77
N LYS A 171 -11.77 -9.05 -10.93
CA LYS A 171 -12.24 -10.40 -10.53
C LYS A 171 -12.32 -10.54 -9.01
N ALA A 172 -11.33 -10.03 -8.26
CA ALA A 172 -11.33 -10.08 -6.81
C ALA A 172 -12.54 -9.35 -6.20
N VAL A 173 -12.90 -8.19 -6.76
CA VAL A 173 -14.07 -7.41 -6.32
C VAL A 173 -15.39 -8.13 -6.64
N GLN A 174 -15.51 -8.73 -7.83
CA GLN A 174 -16.69 -9.53 -8.19
C GLN A 174 -16.89 -10.71 -7.23
N TRP A 175 -15.80 -11.41 -6.91
CA TRP A 175 -15.84 -12.52 -5.96
C TRP A 175 -16.26 -12.07 -4.54
N MET A 176 -15.77 -10.94 -4.06
CA MET A 176 -16.15 -10.38 -2.76
C MET A 176 -17.65 -9.96 -2.71
N HIS A 177 -18.22 -9.50 -3.82
CA HIS A 177 -19.64 -9.17 -3.91
C HIS A 177 -20.54 -10.40 -4.02
N SER A 178 -20.13 -11.44 -4.77
CA SER A 178 -20.85 -12.70 -4.90
C SER A 178 -21.04 -13.40 -3.56
N ASN A 179 -20.02 -13.46 -2.74
CA ASN A 179 -20.09 -14.09 -1.41
C ASN A 179 -20.94 -13.33 -0.39
N ARG A 180 -21.20 -12.04 -0.58
CA ARG A 180 -22.11 -11.28 0.28
C ARG A 180 -23.57 -11.65 0.07
N ASN A 181 -23.96 -11.98 -1.15
CA ASN A 181 -25.35 -12.35 -1.50
C ASN A 181 -25.72 -13.76 -1.00
N HIS A 182 -24.74 -14.65 -0.78
CA HIS A 182 -24.99 -15.97 -0.19
C HIS A 182 -25.03 -15.99 1.35
N ALA A 183 -24.53 -14.95 2.02
CA ALA A 183 -24.56 -14.85 3.49
C ALA A 183 -25.83 -14.15 4.04
N GLY A 184 -26.65 -13.58 3.17
CA GLY A 184 -27.89 -12.86 3.53
C GLY A 184 -29.19 -13.68 3.39
N THR A 185 -29.09 -14.98 3.06
CA THR A 185 -30.26 -15.88 2.87
C THR A 185 -30.19 -17.09 3.83
N ARG A 186 -29.90 -16.86 5.09
CA ARG A 186 -30.14 -17.83 6.17
C ARG A 186 -30.75 -17.14 7.38
#